data_6aecaae59e53fe734ef22f09a57abf6b
#
_entry.id   6aecaae59e53fe734ef22f09a57abf6b
#
_cell.length_a   1.000
_cell.length_b   1.000
_cell.length_c   1.000
_cell.angle_alpha   90.00
_cell.angle_beta   90.00
_cell.angle_gamma   90.00
#
_symmetry.space_group_name_H-M   'P 1'
#
loop_
_entity.id
_entity.type
_entity.pdbx_description
1 polymer ?
#
loop_
_entity_poly.entity_id
_entity_poly.type
_entity_poly.pdbx_seq_one_letter_code
_entity_poly.pdbx_strand_id
1 'polypeptide(L)'
;MIPINKLQTKIYQALQGVGIKVYDEVQEGATMPLISIGDYILSSLEFKGRGFLFNWTINIYTEYEGKKQVNELVSKAIESLYNLIGKNLNEVYSIDEVMLSEANINRLEGFYVANLSIRIEIN
;
A
#
# COMPACT_ATOMS: atom_id res chain seq x y z
N MET A 1 -18.22 12.14 -6.44
CA MET A 1 -17.08 11.41 -7.01
C MET A 1 -16.36 10.63 -5.93
N ILE A 2 -16.03 9.39 -6.20
CA ILE A 2 -15.21 8.58 -5.28
C ILE A 2 -13.80 9.16 -5.28
N PRO A 3 -13.22 9.48 -4.11
CA PRO A 3 -11.92 10.18 -4.05
C PRO A 3 -10.72 9.23 -4.22
N ILE A 4 -10.65 8.54 -5.36
CA ILE A 4 -9.60 7.53 -5.62
C ILE A 4 -8.21 8.15 -5.64
N ASN A 5 -8.04 9.26 -6.37
CA ASN A 5 -6.74 9.91 -6.47
C ASN A 5 -6.26 10.46 -5.12
N LYS A 6 -7.16 10.97 -4.31
CA LYS A 6 -6.81 11.44 -2.96
C LYS A 6 -6.38 10.29 -2.07
N LEU A 7 -7.07 9.15 -2.17
CA LEU A 7 -6.67 7.95 -1.44
C LEU A 7 -5.28 7.48 -1.87
N GLN A 8 -5.03 7.40 -3.17
CA GLN A 8 -3.72 7.01 -3.69
C GLN A 8 -2.62 7.96 -3.21
N THR A 9 -2.88 9.26 -3.20
CA THR A 9 -1.94 10.25 -2.66
C THR A 9 -1.65 10.00 -1.18
N LYS A 10 -2.67 9.70 -0.39
CA LYS A 10 -2.49 9.37 1.04
C LYS A 10 -1.65 8.11 1.23
N ILE A 11 -1.89 7.08 0.42
CA ILE A 11 -1.09 5.86 0.44
C ILE A 11 0.36 6.17 0.10
N TYR A 12 0.58 6.93 -0.97
CA TYR A 12 1.92 7.35 -1.40
C TYR A 12 2.67 8.09 -0.27
N GLN A 13 2.02 9.08 0.34
CA GLN A 13 2.61 9.86 1.43
C GLN A 13 2.92 8.99 2.64
N ALA A 14 2.03 8.08 3.00
CA ALA A 14 2.27 7.16 4.11
C ALA A 14 3.50 6.28 3.85
N LEU A 15 3.59 5.73 2.65
CA LEU A 15 4.70 4.85 2.28
C LEU A 15 6.03 5.60 2.17
N GLN A 16 6.03 6.88 1.84
CA GLN A 16 7.23 7.70 1.87
C GLN A 16 7.86 7.74 3.26
N GLY A 17 7.06 7.60 4.30
CA GLY A 17 7.54 7.54 5.69
C GLY A 17 8.41 6.32 5.99
N VAL A 18 8.41 5.31 5.14
CA VAL A 18 9.27 4.13 5.29
C VAL A 18 10.75 4.48 5.03
N GLY A 19 11.01 5.53 4.23
CA GLY A 19 12.37 6.02 4.00
C GLY A 19 13.05 5.50 2.75
N ILE A 20 12.31 4.85 1.85
CA ILE A 20 12.83 4.39 0.56
C ILE A 20 11.98 4.96 -0.57
N LYS A 21 12.43 4.81 -1.80
CA LYS A 21 11.71 5.31 -2.97
C LYS A 21 10.36 4.63 -3.14
N VAL A 22 9.34 5.42 -3.43
CA VAL A 22 7.98 4.95 -3.69
C VAL A 22 7.58 5.37 -5.11
N TYR A 23 7.05 4.44 -5.87
CA TYR A 23 6.65 4.66 -7.26
C TYR A 23 5.21 4.23 -7.48
N ASP A 24 4.44 5.01 -8.22
CA ASP A 24 3.16 4.57 -8.79
C ASP A 24 3.43 3.62 -9.96
N GLU A 25 4.47 3.94 -10.71
CA GLU A 25 4.94 3.14 -11.84
C GLU A 25 6.45 3.10 -11.79
N VAL A 26 7.00 1.88 -11.70
CA VAL A 26 8.45 1.69 -11.60
C VAL A 26 9.09 2.01 -12.94
N GLN A 27 10.01 2.96 -12.94
CA GLN A 27 10.73 3.38 -14.13
C GLN A 27 11.93 2.47 -14.38
N GLU A 28 12.28 2.35 -15.65
CA GLU A 28 13.50 1.65 -16.04
C GLU A 28 14.72 2.30 -15.39
N GLY A 29 15.59 1.47 -14.84
CA GLY A 29 16.79 1.94 -14.14
C GLY A 29 16.56 2.30 -12.66
N ALA A 30 15.36 2.13 -12.15
CA ALA A 30 15.10 2.33 -10.72
C ALA A 30 15.93 1.35 -9.88
N THR A 31 16.47 1.85 -8.78
CA THR A 31 17.31 1.04 -7.88
C THR A 31 16.53 0.58 -6.66
N MET A 32 16.85 -0.63 -6.20
CA MET A 32 16.29 -1.19 -4.96
C MET A 32 17.09 -0.72 -3.75
N PRO A 33 16.51 -0.64 -2.54
CA PRO A 33 15.13 -1.03 -2.26
C PRO A 33 14.13 0.01 -2.75
N LEU A 34 12.94 -0.43 -3.12
CA LEU A 34 11.87 0.46 -3.54
C LEU A 34 10.51 -0.14 -3.22
N ILE A 35 9.50 0.72 -3.16
CA ILE A 35 8.10 0.34 -3.03
C ILE A 35 7.37 0.74 -4.31
N SER A 36 6.53 -0.14 -4.81
CA SER A 36 5.64 0.13 -5.94
C SER A 36 4.20 0.05 -5.46
N ILE A 37 3.41 1.06 -5.77
CA ILE A 37 1.97 1.04 -5.55
C ILE A 37 1.35 0.39 -6.78
N GLY A 38 0.78 -0.80 -6.60
CA GLY A 38 0.18 -1.55 -7.69
C GLY A 38 -1.27 -1.20 -7.90
N ASP A 39 -1.97 -2.12 -8.53
CA ASP A 39 -3.38 -1.94 -8.88
C ASP A 39 -4.29 -2.16 -7.68
N TYR A 40 -5.51 -1.70 -7.81
CA TYR A 40 -6.56 -1.93 -6.81
C TYR A 40 -7.76 -2.62 -7.44
N ILE A 41 -8.52 -3.28 -6.60
CA ILE A 41 -9.86 -3.79 -6.91
C ILE A 41 -10.82 -2.99 -6.05
N LEU A 42 -11.81 -2.37 -6.67
CA LEU A 42 -12.80 -1.52 -5.99
C LEU A 42 -14.15 -2.20 -5.98
N SER A 43 -14.79 -2.24 -4.81
CA SER A 43 -16.14 -2.75 -4.65
C SER A 43 -16.91 -1.87 -3.66
N SER A 44 -18.23 -1.98 -3.68
CA SER A 44 -19.07 -1.26 -2.74
C SER A 44 -19.22 -2.02 -1.43
N LEU A 45 -19.43 -1.28 -0.33
CA LEU A 45 -19.76 -1.85 0.97
C LEU A 45 -21.28 -1.91 1.09
N GLU A 46 -21.86 -3.09 0.96
CA GLU A 46 -23.33 -3.27 0.93
C GLU A 46 -24.01 -2.82 2.22
N PHE A 47 -23.32 -2.93 3.35
CA PHE A 47 -23.92 -2.68 4.67
C PHE A 47 -23.66 -1.26 5.20
N LYS A 48 -22.88 -0.45 4.49
CA LYS A 48 -22.48 0.89 4.95
C LYS A 48 -22.94 2.01 4.01
N GLY A 49 -24.05 1.81 3.32
CA GLY A 49 -24.61 2.83 2.43
C GLY A 49 -23.69 3.18 1.28
N ARG A 50 -23.04 4.33 1.33
CA ARG A 50 -22.16 4.83 0.25
C ARG A 50 -20.71 4.40 0.37
N GLY A 51 -20.39 3.49 1.27
CA GLY A 51 -19.02 3.05 1.51
C GLY A 51 -18.44 2.24 0.38
N PHE A 52 -17.11 2.27 0.26
CA PHE A 52 -16.35 1.54 -0.73
C PHE A 52 -15.20 0.78 -0.10
N LEU A 53 -14.86 -0.33 -0.72
CA LEU A 53 -13.77 -1.19 -0.33
C LEU A 53 -12.75 -1.24 -1.45
N PHE A 54 -11.51 -0.94 -1.10
CA PHE A 54 -10.37 -1.13 -1.99
C PHE A 54 -9.54 -2.31 -1.49
N ASN A 55 -9.14 -3.19 -2.41
CA ASN A 55 -8.05 -4.12 -2.18
C ASN A 55 -6.88 -3.61 -3.01
N TRP A 56 -5.88 -3.06 -2.35
CA TRP A 56 -4.75 -2.41 -3.01
C TRP A 56 -3.49 -3.25 -2.87
N THR A 57 -2.79 -3.45 -3.97
CA THR A 57 -1.54 -4.19 -3.98
C THR A 57 -0.37 -3.24 -3.80
N ILE A 58 0.49 -3.54 -2.84
CA ILE A 58 1.72 -2.81 -2.57
C ILE A 58 2.88 -3.81 -2.68
N ASN A 59 3.90 -3.47 -3.45
CA ASN A 59 5.05 -4.34 -3.67
C ASN A 59 6.31 -3.70 -3.14
N ILE A 60 7.14 -4.48 -2.45
CA ILE A 60 8.42 -4.02 -1.89
C ILE A 60 9.52 -4.89 -2.49
N TYR A 61 10.51 -4.24 -3.08
CA TYR A 61 11.62 -4.90 -3.77
C TYR A 61 12.93 -4.62 -3.04
N THR A 62 13.69 -5.67 -2.75
CA THR A 62 15.02 -5.54 -2.13
C THR A 62 16.02 -6.46 -2.82
N GLU A 63 17.27 -5.99 -2.98
CA GLU A 63 18.36 -6.84 -3.50
C GLU A 63 19.21 -7.45 -2.37
N TYR A 64 18.91 -7.12 -1.12
CA TYR A 64 19.65 -7.66 0.00
C TYR A 64 19.50 -9.18 0.06
N GLU A 65 20.61 -9.90 0.30
CA GLU A 65 20.63 -11.37 0.25
C GLU A 65 19.79 -12.05 1.32
N GLY A 66 19.62 -11.45 2.48
CA GLY A 66 18.81 -12.00 3.56
C GLY A 66 17.42 -11.40 3.62
N LYS A 67 16.54 -12.07 4.35
CA LYS A 67 15.16 -11.60 4.53
C LYS A 67 15.03 -10.46 5.53
N LYS A 68 16.08 -10.13 6.27
CA LYS A 68 16.00 -9.11 7.32
C LYS A 68 15.51 -7.78 6.81
N GLN A 69 16.08 -7.29 5.72
CA GLN A 69 15.70 -6.00 5.16
C GLN A 69 14.25 -5.99 4.67
N VAL A 70 13.85 -7.01 3.91
CA VAL A 70 12.47 -7.06 3.40
C VAL A 70 11.46 -7.18 4.53
N ASN A 71 11.77 -7.95 5.57
CA ASN A 71 10.90 -8.07 6.74
C ASN A 71 10.73 -6.73 7.46
N GLU A 72 11.81 -5.99 7.65
CA GLU A 72 11.75 -4.66 8.28
C GLU A 72 10.93 -3.68 7.44
N LEU A 73 11.12 -3.68 6.13
CA LEU A 73 10.37 -2.81 5.23
C LEU A 73 8.89 -3.16 5.18
N VAL A 74 8.55 -4.43 5.19
CA VAL A 74 7.16 -4.88 5.27
C VAL A 74 6.51 -4.37 6.56
N SER A 75 7.17 -4.54 7.68
CA SER A 75 6.67 -4.07 8.99
C SER A 75 6.44 -2.57 8.99
N LYS A 76 7.41 -1.80 8.53
CA LYS A 76 7.30 -0.33 8.45
C LYS A 76 6.18 0.13 7.52
N ALA A 77 6.05 -0.54 6.38
CA ALA A 77 5.01 -0.21 5.41
C ALA A 77 3.61 -0.44 6.00
N ILE A 78 3.41 -1.57 6.65
CA ILE A 78 2.12 -1.89 7.29
C ILE A 78 1.79 -0.86 8.37
N GLU A 79 2.75 -0.55 9.25
CA GLU A 79 2.55 0.44 10.31
C GLU A 79 2.21 1.81 9.74
N SER A 80 2.92 2.23 8.68
CA SER A 80 2.66 3.52 8.02
C SER A 80 1.28 3.58 7.41
N LEU A 81 0.83 2.50 6.79
CA LEU A 81 -0.51 2.43 6.19
C LEU A 81 -1.60 2.43 7.25
N TYR A 82 -1.39 1.79 8.39
CA TYR A 82 -2.37 1.78 9.47
C TYR A 82 -2.58 3.17 10.08
N ASN A 83 -1.61 4.05 9.98
CA ASN A 83 -1.75 5.45 10.41
C ASN A 83 -2.75 6.25 9.56
N LEU A 84 -3.18 5.71 8.43
CA LEU A 84 -4.20 6.35 7.59
C LEU A 84 -5.62 6.20 8.16
N ILE A 85 -5.84 5.29 9.10
CA ILE A 85 -7.17 5.09 9.70
C ILE A 85 -7.64 6.40 10.34
N GLY A 86 -8.85 6.81 9.99
CA GLY A 86 -9.46 8.03 10.48
C GLY A 86 -9.13 9.29 9.69
N LYS A 87 -8.28 9.22 8.69
CA LYS A 87 -7.94 10.39 7.86
C LYS A 87 -9.08 10.74 6.91
N ASN A 88 -9.33 12.01 6.76
CA ASN A 88 -10.33 12.52 5.80
C ASN A 88 -9.76 12.52 4.38
N LEU A 89 -10.58 12.14 3.42
CA LEU A 89 -10.26 12.22 2.00
C LEU A 89 -10.90 13.46 1.37
N ASN A 90 -12.14 13.73 1.73
CA ASN A 90 -12.88 14.91 1.30
C ASN A 90 -14.02 15.17 2.30
N GLU A 91 -14.98 16.03 1.95
CA GLU A 91 -16.10 16.37 2.82
C GLU A 91 -17.06 15.20 3.08
N VAL A 92 -17.03 14.20 2.21
CA VAL A 92 -17.98 13.07 2.23
C VAL A 92 -17.32 11.80 2.79
N TYR A 93 -16.06 11.54 2.42
CA TYR A 93 -15.39 10.29 2.70
C TYR A 93 -14.19 10.44 3.61
N SER A 94 -14.04 9.48 4.52
CA SER A 94 -12.84 9.29 5.34
C SER A 94 -12.42 7.83 5.28
N ILE A 95 -11.20 7.56 5.70
CA ILE A 95 -10.66 6.20 5.76
C ILE A 95 -11.12 5.58 7.06
N ASP A 96 -12.05 4.62 6.98
CA ASP A 96 -12.61 3.94 8.14
C ASP A 96 -11.71 2.84 8.66
N GLU A 97 -11.11 2.09 7.74
CA GLU A 97 -10.32 0.91 8.10
C GLU A 97 -9.22 0.67 7.09
N VAL A 98 -8.08 0.23 7.60
CA VAL A 98 -6.95 -0.27 6.81
C VAL A 98 -6.54 -1.59 7.44
N MET A 99 -6.50 -2.65 6.65
CA MET A 99 -6.17 -3.98 7.13
C MET A 99 -5.31 -4.72 6.12
N LEU A 100 -4.27 -5.37 6.60
CA LEU A 100 -3.52 -6.31 5.79
C LEU A 100 -4.36 -7.56 5.57
N SER A 101 -4.72 -7.85 4.32
CA SER A 101 -5.41 -9.09 3.97
C SER A 101 -4.45 -10.25 3.84
N GLU A 102 -3.33 -9.99 3.17
CA GLU A 102 -2.34 -11.01 2.87
C GLU A 102 -0.99 -10.37 2.59
N ALA A 103 0.06 -11.06 2.97
CA ALA A 103 1.43 -10.71 2.59
C ALA A 103 2.17 -11.98 2.20
N ASN A 104 2.93 -11.92 1.13
CA ASN A 104 3.84 -13.01 0.78
C ASN A 104 5.17 -12.43 0.33
N ILE A 105 6.22 -13.21 0.50
CA ILE A 105 7.57 -12.84 0.12
C ILE A 105 8.09 -13.91 -0.83
N ASN A 106 8.50 -13.48 -2.01
CA ASN A 106 9.06 -14.35 -3.03
C ASN A 106 10.51 -13.99 -3.29
N ARG A 107 11.35 -15.00 -3.37
CA ARG A 107 12.71 -14.82 -3.82
C ARG A 107 12.75 -15.03 -5.32
N LEU A 108 13.19 -14.01 -6.03
CA LEU A 108 13.46 -14.08 -7.46
C LEU A 108 14.97 -14.04 -7.66
N GLU A 109 15.41 -14.24 -8.89
CA GLU A 109 16.84 -14.22 -9.17
C GLU A 109 17.42 -12.84 -8.86
N GLY A 110 18.26 -12.78 -7.84
CA GLY A 110 18.94 -11.56 -7.42
C GLY A 110 18.19 -10.63 -6.51
N PHE A 111 16.93 -10.91 -6.16
CA PHE A 111 16.18 -10.01 -5.28
C PHE A 111 14.97 -10.70 -4.62
N TYR A 112 14.42 -10.03 -3.61
CA TYR A 112 13.15 -10.40 -2.99
C TYR A 112 12.06 -9.42 -3.39
N VAL A 113 10.85 -9.92 -3.54
CA VAL A 113 9.65 -9.08 -3.65
C VAL A 113 8.65 -9.50 -2.59
N ALA A 114 8.20 -8.53 -1.81
CA ALA A 114 7.08 -8.71 -0.88
C ALA A 114 5.83 -8.14 -1.54
N ASN A 115 4.78 -8.94 -1.62
CA ASN A 115 3.49 -8.51 -2.18
C ASN A 115 2.51 -8.39 -1.02
N LEU A 116 2.00 -7.18 -0.79
CA LEU A 116 1.03 -6.89 0.26
C LEU A 116 -0.32 -6.61 -0.38
N SER A 117 -1.36 -7.25 0.12
CA SER A 117 -2.74 -6.92 -0.23
C SER A 117 -3.35 -6.16 0.93
N ILE A 118 -3.66 -4.90 0.70
CA ILE A 118 -4.16 -3.98 1.73
C ILE A 118 -5.63 -3.70 1.47
N ARG A 119 -6.44 -4.00 2.46
CA ARG A 119 -7.86 -3.72 2.43
C ARG A 119 -8.11 -2.36 3.06
N ILE A 120 -8.73 -1.44 2.30
CA ILE A 120 -9.03 -0.09 2.75
C ILE A 120 -10.51 0.16 2.57
N GLU A 121 -11.19 0.49 3.66
CA GLU A 121 -12.60 0.88 3.62
C GLU A 121 -12.71 2.39 3.78
N ILE A 122 -13.48 3.01 2.90
CA ILE A 122 -13.82 4.41 2.99
C ILE A 122 -15.33 4.57 3.11
N ASN A 123 -15.75 5.53 3.91
CA ASN A 123 -17.16 5.80 4.11
C ASN A 123 -17.42 7.27 4.46
#